data_a49b4b53e3cd1f4e6567f2fb50b73e2f
#
_entry.id   a49b4b53e3cd1f4e6567f2fb50b73e2f
#
_cell.length_a   1.000
_cell.length_b   1.000
_cell.length_c   1.000
_cell.angle_alpha   90.00
_cell.angle_beta   90.00
_cell.angle_gamma   90.00
#
_symmetry.space_group_name_H-M   'P 1'
#
loop_
_entity.id
_entity.type
_entity.pdbx_description
1 polymer ?
#
loop_
_entity_poly.entity_id
_entity_poly.type
_entity_poly.pdbx_seq_one_letter_code
_entity_poly.pdbx_strand_id
1 'polypeptide(L)'
;MNKLKNWDKNTWLSSSEYISSFNSFLLKKKKLNKNSKILDIGCGRGKIFGTLSKKLKLTNKPIGIDPVLHKDVDRLIDFRNIDAFKFLKLNRKKFDLIMIKQSLHFFNKYKRKKLIEICKNNLKK
;
A
#
# COMPACT_ATOMS: atom_id res chain seq x y z
N MET A 1 -2.15 -20.58 -6.23
CA MET A 1 -2.47 -19.19 -5.87
C MET A 1 -2.60 -18.24 -7.03
N ASN A 2 -2.71 -18.78 -8.23
CA ASN A 2 -2.95 -17.96 -9.41
C ASN A 2 -4.27 -17.17 -9.34
N LYS A 3 -5.22 -17.65 -8.55
CA LYS A 3 -6.49 -16.96 -8.32
C LYS A 3 -6.35 -15.56 -7.75
N LEU A 4 -5.30 -15.31 -6.97
CA LEU A 4 -5.11 -14.02 -6.30
C LEU A 4 -4.29 -13.03 -7.12
N LYS A 5 -3.65 -13.50 -8.20
CA LYS A 5 -2.92 -12.60 -9.09
C LYS A 5 -3.90 -11.71 -9.83
N ASN A 6 -3.72 -10.40 -9.68
CA ASN A 6 -4.59 -9.41 -10.34
C ASN A 6 -6.07 -9.61 -10.01
N TRP A 7 -6.37 -10.12 -8.80
CA TRP A 7 -7.77 -10.37 -8.40
C TRP A 7 -8.62 -9.10 -8.46
N ASP A 8 -8.01 -7.96 -8.25
CA ASP A 8 -8.68 -6.68 -8.29
C ASP A 8 -9.02 -6.19 -9.70
N LYS A 9 -8.45 -6.84 -10.74
CA LYS A 9 -8.63 -6.39 -12.12
C LYS A 9 -10.09 -6.39 -12.57
N ASN A 10 -10.86 -7.34 -12.09
CA ASN A 10 -12.27 -7.51 -12.47
C ASN A 10 -13.22 -7.12 -11.34
N THR A 11 -12.75 -6.32 -10.37
CA THR A 11 -13.57 -5.86 -9.26
C THR A 11 -13.75 -4.35 -9.33
N TRP A 12 -14.73 -3.84 -8.58
CA TRP A 12 -14.95 -2.40 -8.47
C TRP A 12 -13.75 -1.67 -7.84
N LEU A 13 -12.88 -2.42 -7.13
CA LEU A 13 -11.68 -1.86 -6.49
C LEU A 13 -10.67 -1.29 -7.49
N SER A 14 -10.73 -1.73 -8.75
CA SER A 14 -9.85 -1.18 -9.79
C SER A 14 -10.53 -0.10 -10.63
N SER A 15 -11.78 0.26 -10.32
CA SER A 15 -12.50 1.30 -11.05
C SER A 15 -11.91 2.67 -10.75
N SER A 16 -11.95 3.56 -11.74
CA SER A 16 -11.45 4.91 -11.58
C SER A 16 -12.24 5.71 -10.53
N GLU A 17 -13.55 5.43 -10.41
CA GLU A 17 -14.40 6.06 -9.42
C GLU A 17 -13.98 5.71 -8.00
N TYR A 18 -13.74 4.43 -7.74
CA TYR A 18 -13.30 3.98 -6.42
C TYR A 18 -11.95 4.57 -6.08
N ILE A 19 -11.00 4.51 -6.99
CA ILE A 19 -9.64 5.02 -6.77
C ILE A 19 -9.68 6.51 -6.49
N SER A 20 -10.43 7.26 -7.27
CA SER A 20 -10.57 8.71 -7.08
C SER A 20 -11.19 9.05 -5.74
N SER A 21 -12.27 8.36 -5.36
CA SER A 21 -12.95 8.58 -4.08
C SER A 21 -12.04 8.26 -2.90
N PHE A 22 -11.31 7.15 -2.99
CA PHE A 22 -10.38 6.74 -1.94
C PHE A 22 -9.27 7.78 -1.75
N ASN A 23 -8.69 8.24 -2.85
CA ASN A 23 -7.62 9.23 -2.79
C ASN A 23 -8.12 10.57 -2.26
N SER A 24 -9.32 10.98 -2.63
CA SER A 24 -9.93 12.20 -2.09
C SER A 24 -10.13 12.09 -0.58
N PHE A 25 -10.59 10.93 -0.12
CA PHE A 25 -10.75 10.67 1.31
C PHE A 25 -9.40 10.78 2.04
N LEU A 26 -8.36 10.15 1.50
CA LEU A 26 -7.03 10.21 2.10
C LEU A 26 -6.51 11.64 2.20
N LEU A 27 -6.66 12.42 1.14
CA LEU A 27 -6.16 13.80 1.11
C LEU A 27 -6.89 14.71 2.10
N LYS A 28 -8.14 14.38 2.44
CA LYS A 28 -8.87 15.10 3.48
C LYS A 28 -8.41 14.72 4.89
N LYS A 29 -8.01 13.46 5.09
CA LYS A 29 -7.66 12.93 6.40
C LYS A 29 -6.20 13.05 6.74
N LYS A 30 -5.34 13.15 5.76
CA LYS A 30 -3.89 13.15 5.95
C LYS A 30 -3.24 14.21 5.08
N LYS A 31 -2.41 15.04 5.69
CA LYS A 31 -1.60 16.01 4.94
C LYS A 31 -0.48 15.29 4.23
N LEU A 32 -0.62 15.13 2.93
CA LEU A 32 0.41 14.52 2.09
C LEU A 32 0.90 15.55 1.07
N ASN A 33 2.17 15.45 0.73
CA ASN A 33 2.79 16.33 -0.26
C ASN A 33 3.77 15.54 -1.13
N LYS A 34 4.45 16.20 -2.05
CA LYS A 34 5.37 15.54 -2.99
C LYS A 34 6.52 14.80 -2.32
N ASN A 35 6.83 15.13 -1.07
CA ASN A 35 7.94 14.49 -0.33
C ASN A 35 7.46 13.40 0.61
N SER A 36 6.17 13.11 0.65
CA SER A 36 5.61 12.08 1.52
C SER A 36 6.12 10.71 1.14
N LYS A 37 6.42 9.89 2.15
CA LYS A 37 6.85 8.50 1.99
C LYS A 37 5.71 7.58 2.39
N ILE A 38 5.30 6.71 1.47
CA ILE A 38 4.10 5.90 1.63
C ILE A 38 4.44 4.42 1.46
N LEU A 39 3.88 3.60 2.34
CA LEU A 39 3.94 2.14 2.25
C LEU A 39 2.53 1.59 2.11
N ASP A 40 2.34 0.72 1.13
CA ASP A 40 1.09 0.02 0.88
C ASP A 40 1.29 -1.47 1.11
N ILE A 41 0.72 -2.00 2.18
CA ILE A 41 0.82 -3.41 2.54
C ILE A 41 -0.34 -4.16 1.91
N GLY A 42 -0.02 -5.19 1.12
CA GLY A 42 -1.01 -5.90 0.33
C GLY A 42 -1.46 -5.07 -0.86
N CYS A 43 -0.50 -4.50 -1.57
CA CYS A 43 -0.77 -3.49 -2.59
C CYS A 43 -1.45 -4.01 -3.86
N GLY A 44 -1.41 -5.32 -4.11
CA GLY A 44 -1.89 -5.85 -5.38
C GLY A 44 -1.15 -5.21 -6.54
N ARG A 45 -1.88 -4.64 -7.50
CA ARG A 45 -1.29 -3.95 -8.65
C ARG A 45 -0.92 -2.49 -8.37
N GLY A 46 -1.20 -2.01 -7.17
CA GLY A 46 -0.77 -0.67 -6.75
C GLY A 46 -1.49 0.50 -7.42
N LYS A 47 -2.68 0.29 -7.97
CA LYS A 47 -3.38 1.34 -8.73
C LYS A 47 -3.79 2.54 -7.89
N ILE A 48 -4.14 2.33 -6.62
CA ILE A 48 -4.56 3.42 -5.75
C ILE A 48 -3.42 4.40 -5.54
N PHE A 49 -2.29 3.92 -5.04
CA PHE A 49 -1.16 4.81 -4.76
C PHE A 49 -0.36 5.18 -6.00
N GLY A 50 -0.44 4.39 -7.07
CA GLY A 50 0.09 4.82 -8.37
C GLY A 50 -0.62 6.07 -8.86
N THR A 51 -1.94 6.11 -8.77
CA THR A 51 -2.74 7.27 -9.14
C THR A 51 -2.46 8.45 -8.21
N LEU A 52 -2.38 8.20 -6.90
CA LEU A 52 -2.04 9.24 -5.94
C LEU A 52 -0.65 9.82 -6.19
N SER A 53 0.32 8.96 -6.50
CA SER A 53 1.69 9.38 -6.81
C SER A 53 1.72 10.36 -7.99
N LYS A 54 0.95 10.06 -9.02
CA LYS A 54 0.84 10.93 -10.18
C LYS A 54 0.21 12.28 -9.81
N LYS A 55 -0.86 12.24 -9.01
CA LYS A 55 -1.58 13.45 -8.60
C LYS A 55 -0.72 14.37 -7.75
N LEU A 56 0.03 13.82 -6.80
CA LEU A 56 0.88 14.57 -5.89
C LEU A 56 2.28 14.83 -6.45
N LYS A 57 2.63 14.22 -7.56
CA LYS A 57 3.97 14.28 -8.14
C LYS A 57 5.04 13.87 -7.13
N LEU A 58 4.83 12.71 -6.50
CA LEU A 58 5.72 12.23 -5.44
C LEU A 58 7.16 12.10 -5.94
N THR A 59 8.08 12.65 -5.15
CA THR A 59 9.52 12.56 -5.41
C THR A 59 10.00 11.12 -5.33
N ASN A 60 9.49 10.39 -4.33
CA ASN A 60 9.80 8.97 -4.14
C ASN A 60 8.56 8.14 -4.43
N LYS A 61 8.71 7.08 -5.20
CA LYS A 61 7.61 6.16 -5.47
C LYS A 61 7.10 5.55 -4.16
N PRO A 62 5.79 5.42 -3.97
CA PRO A 62 5.27 4.61 -2.87
C PRO A 62 5.82 3.20 -2.96
N ILE A 63 6.15 2.62 -1.82
CA ILE A 63 6.55 1.21 -1.77
C ILE A 63 5.30 0.37 -1.60
N GLY A 64 5.08 -0.56 -2.51
CA GLY A 64 3.99 -1.52 -2.42
C GLY A 64 4.55 -2.90 -2.18
N ILE A 65 4.09 -3.57 -1.14
CA ILE A 65 4.53 -4.93 -0.84
C ILE A 65 3.36 -5.90 -0.92
N ASP A 66 3.65 -7.10 -1.39
CA ASP A 66 2.64 -8.15 -1.51
C ASP A 66 3.34 -9.50 -1.56
N PRO A 67 2.88 -10.51 -0.80
CA PRO A 67 3.45 -11.86 -0.88
C PRO A 67 3.11 -12.55 -2.21
N VAL A 68 2.11 -12.07 -2.92
CA VAL A 68 1.73 -12.59 -4.24
C VAL A 68 2.37 -11.72 -5.31
N LEU A 69 3.05 -12.36 -6.25
CA LEU A 69 3.64 -11.64 -7.38
C LEU A 69 2.55 -11.28 -8.38
N HIS A 70 2.35 -10.00 -8.59
CA HIS A 70 1.35 -9.48 -9.52
C HIS A 70 1.99 -9.06 -10.84
N LYS A 71 1.24 -9.25 -11.93
CA LYS A 71 1.56 -8.67 -13.24
C LYS A 71 0.91 -7.29 -13.34
N ASP A 72 1.38 -6.49 -14.25
CA ASP A 72 0.79 -5.17 -14.52
C ASP A 72 0.76 -4.25 -13.31
N VAL A 73 1.79 -4.33 -12.47
CA VAL A 73 1.92 -3.39 -11.36
C VAL A 73 2.12 -1.98 -11.91
N ASP A 74 1.49 -1.00 -11.28
CA ASP A 74 1.61 0.38 -11.67
C ASP A 74 3.07 0.83 -11.67
N ARG A 75 3.49 1.53 -12.71
CA ARG A 75 4.88 1.99 -12.88
C ARG A 75 5.32 2.98 -11.81
N LEU A 76 4.38 3.66 -11.18
CA LEU A 76 4.67 4.65 -10.16
C LEU A 76 4.76 4.04 -8.76
N ILE A 77 4.73 2.71 -8.66
CA ILE A 77 4.90 1.96 -7.42
C ILE A 77 6.24 1.23 -7.45
N ASP A 78 6.98 1.33 -6.36
CA ASP A 78 8.16 0.49 -6.11
C ASP A 78 7.64 -0.81 -5.52
N PHE A 79 7.37 -1.79 -6.39
CA PHE A 79 6.77 -3.06 -5.99
C PHE A 79 7.83 -4.02 -5.46
N ARG A 80 7.55 -4.62 -4.31
CA ARG A 80 8.40 -5.65 -3.72
C ARG A 80 7.58 -6.87 -3.34
N ASN A 81 7.94 -8.01 -3.89
CA ASN A 81 7.29 -9.29 -3.59
C ASN A 81 7.89 -9.84 -2.30
N ILE A 82 7.36 -9.43 -1.18
CA ILE A 82 7.90 -9.75 0.14
C ILE A 82 6.79 -9.80 1.17
N ASP A 83 6.97 -10.62 2.20
CA ASP A 83 6.08 -10.67 3.34
C ASP A 83 6.18 -9.39 4.18
N ALA A 84 5.03 -8.90 4.68
CA ALA A 84 4.96 -7.66 5.42
C ALA A 84 5.82 -7.66 6.68
N PHE A 85 5.80 -8.72 7.46
CA PHE A 85 6.60 -8.81 8.68
C PHE A 85 8.09 -8.76 8.37
N LYS A 86 8.50 -9.49 7.34
CA LYS A 86 9.89 -9.51 6.91
C LYS A 86 10.35 -8.13 6.45
N PHE A 87 9.52 -7.46 5.63
CA PHE A 87 9.83 -6.12 5.14
C PHE A 87 9.99 -5.14 6.30
N LEU A 88 9.02 -5.10 7.19
CA LEU A 88 9.01 -4.14 8.30
C LEU A 88 10.14 -4.38 9.30
N LYS A 89 10.51 -5.65 9.48
CA LYS A 89 11.65 -6.01 10.34
C LYS A 89 12.97 -5.48 9.78
N LEU A 90 13.14 -5.51 8.47
CA LEU A 90 14.36 -5.08 7.80
C LEU A 90 14.38 -3.59 7.48
N ASN A 91 13.22 -2.96 7.47
CA ASN A 91 13.09 -1.56 7.08
C ASN A 91 13.72 -0.62 8.11
N ARG A 92 14.47 0.37 7.63
CA ARG A 92 15.11 1.39 8.47
C ARG A 92 14.53 2.78 8.29
N LYS A 93 13.68 2.96 7.28
CA LYS A 93 13.11 4.28 6.98
C LYS A 93 11.74 4.43 7.62
N LYS A 94 11.38 5.66 7.97
CA LYS A 94 10.05 5.97 8.51
C LYS A 94 9.14 6.44 7.39
N PHE A 95 7.86 6.09 7.51
CA PHE A 95 6.84 6.46 6.52
C PHE A 95 5.92 7.54 7.07
N ASP A 96 5.40 8.36 6.17
CA ASP A 96 4.37 9.33 6.50
C ASP A 96 3.00 8.68 6.57
N LEU A 97 2.79 7.64 5.76
CA LEU A 97 1.55 6.88 5.70
C LEU A 97 1.85 5.41 5.46
N ILE A 98 1.21 4.55 6.23
CA ILE A 98 1.21 3.12 5.98
C ILE A 98 -0.24 2.69 5.80
N MET A 99 -0.54 2.10 4.66
CA MET A 99 -1.88 1.61 4.34
C MET A 99 -1.90 0.09 4.40
N ILE A 100 -2.89 -0.45 5.10
CA ILE A 100 -3.18 -1.87 5.08
C ILE A 100 -4.64 -2.00 4.63
N LYS A 101 -4.82 -2.28 3.35
CA LYS A 101 -6.15 -2.34 2.78
C LYS A 101 -6.44 -3.75 2.30
N GLN A 102 -7.51 -4.33 2.80
CA GLN A 102 -7.99 -5.64 2.35
C GLN A 102 -7.02 -6.80 2.59
N SER A 103 -6.04 -6.60 3.49
CA SER A 103 -5.05 -7.64 3.81
C SER A 103 -5.17 -8.14 5.24
N LEU A 104 -5.71 -7.34 6.15
CA LEU A 104 -5.76 -7.70 7.57
C LEU A 104 -6.52 -9.00 7.83
N HIS A 105 -7.54 -9.28 7.01
CA HIS A 105 -8.35 -10.48 7.20
C HIS A 105 -7.58 -11.78 6.89
N PHE A 106 -6.42 -11.70 6.22
CA PHE A 106 -5.57 -12.86 5.98
C PHE A 106 -4.76 -13.27 7.21
N PHE A 107 -4.74 -12.41 8.22
CA PHE A 107 -3.99 -12.67 9.45
C PHE A 107 -4.94 -13.01 10.59
N ASN A 108 -4.50 -13.90 11.50
CA ASN A 108 -5.26 -14.14 12.71
C ASN A 108 -5.18 -12.93 13.64
N LYS A 109 -5.98 -12.92 14.70
CA LYS A 109 -6.07 -11.79 15.63
C LYS A 109 -4.72 -11.38 16.21
N TYR A 110 -3.91 -12.35 16.60
CA TYR A 110 -2.59 -12.09 17.16
C TYR A 110 -1.66 -11.43 16.16
N LYS A 111 -1.62 -11.95 14.95
CA LYS A 111 -0.77 -11.39 13.88
C LYS A 111 -1.22 -10.01 13.45
N ARG A 112 -2.54 -9.78 13.38
CA ARG A 112 -3.07 -8.44 13.05
C ARG A 112 -2.60 -7.40 14.06
N LYS A 113 -2.71 -7.71 15.35
CA LYS A 113 -2.29 -6.82 16.41
C LYS A 113 -0.79 -6.54 16.33
N LYS A 114 0.00 -7.59 16.13
CA LYS A 114 1.45 -7.47 15.99
C LYS A 114 1.84 -6.62 14.78
N LEU A 115 1.17 -6.82 13.66
CA LEU A 115 1.42 -6.04 12.44
C LEU A 115 1.17 -4.55 12.68
N ILE A 116 0.07 -4.21 13.32
CA ILE A 116 -0.26 -2.82 13.63
C ILE A 116 0.80 -2.20 14.53
N GLU A 117 1.26 -2.92 15.56
CA GLU A 117 2.31 -2.43 16.45
C GLU A 117 3.62 -2.17 15.71
N ILE A 118 4.02 -3.08 14.83
CA ILE A 118 5.22 -2.91 14.03
C ILE A 118 5.08 -1.73 13.07
N CYS A 119 3.90 -1.55 12.49
CA CYS A 119 3.64 -0.39 11.62
C CYS A 119 3.80 0.92 12.37
N LYS A 120 3.31 1.01 13.61
CA LYS A 120 3.48 2.22 14.42
C LYS A 120 4.94 2.58 14.59
N ASN A 121 5.81 1.57 14.75
CA ASN A 121 7.25 1.80 14.89
C ASN A 121 7.91 2.24 13.59
N ASN A 122 7.25 2.08 12.47
CA ASN A 122 7.74 2.48 11.15
C ASN A 122 7.11 3.78 10.66
N LEU A 123 6.28 4.42 11.47
CA LEU A 123 5.68 5.70 11.13
C LEU A 123 6.49 6.85 11.71
N LYS A 124 6.53 7.96 10.98
CA LYS A 124 7.05 9.23 11.49
C LYS A 124 6.15 9.74 12.61
N LYS A 125 6.74 10.40 13.57
CA LYS A 125 5.97 11.02 14.66
C LYS A 125 5.24 12.26 14.19
#